data_ff6ef2330d82f9328b6013e8ffab42b5
#
_entry.id   ff6ef2330d82f9328b6013e8ffab42b5
#
_cell.length_a   1.000
_cell.length_b   1.000
_cell.length_c   1.000
_cell.angle_alpha   90.00
_cell.angle_beta   90.00
_cell.angle_gamma   90.00
#
_symmetry.space_group_name_H-M   'P 1'
#
loop_
_entity.id
_entity.type
_entity.pdbx_description
1 polymer ?
#
loop_
_entity_poly.entity_id
_entity_poly.type
_entity_poly.pdbx_seq_one_letter_code
_entity_poly.pdbx_strand_id
1 'polypeptide(L)'
;MRGGSVTKAILTVLFGLITWLSAGAADRDKYAGSAREEGSRGKYLVERVAMCVQCHTPRSQTGELLETRYLQGGPVPVSAPPNFRIDWAYKAPAIAGLPGYTIQDGIKLLMEGITPDGRTPKPPMPRFRLTRSDAEAVVKYLKSLS
;
A
#
# COMPACT_ATOMS: atom_id res chain seq x y z
N MET A 1 -20.75 4.22 -65.94
CA MET A 1 -20.62 5.15 -64.82
C MET A 1 -20.96 4.46 -63.53
N ARG A 2 -19.99 3.84 -62.86
CA ARG A 2 -20.16 3.19 -61.54
C ARG A 2 -18.91 3.53 -60.72
N GLY A 3 -18.94 4.68 -60.05
CA GLY A 3 -17.82 5.17 -59.26
C GLY A 3 -18.23 5.82 -57.93
N GLY A 4 -19.14 5.20 -57.18
CA GLY A 4 -19.63 5.83 -55.95
C GLY A 4 -19.66 4.98 -54.71
N SER A 5 -19.32 3.66 -54.78
CA SER A 5 -19.53 2.75 -53.67
C SER A 5 -18.29 2.48 -52.81
N VAL A 6 -17.09 2.62 -53.34
CA VAL A 6 -15.85 2.25 -52.65
C VAL A 6 -15.40 3.34 -51.68
N THR A 7 -15.59 4.60 -52.01
CA THR A 7 -15.20 5.75 -51.17
C THR A 7 -16.00 5.85 -49.86
N LYS A 8 -17.29 5.47 -49.88
CA LYS A 8 -18.13 5.47 -48.66
C LYS A 8 -17.75 4.37 -47.69
N ALA A 9 -17.34 3.19 -48.18
CA ALA A 9 -16.93 2.06 -47.35
C ALA A 9 -15.60 2.33 -46.62
N ILE A 10 -14.65 3.01 -47.30
CA ILE A 10 -13.35 3.33 -46.69
C ILE A 10 -13.49 4.39 -45.59
N LEU A 11 -14.39 5.38 -45.77
CA LEU A 11 -14.60 6.42 -44.76
C LEU A 11 -15.25 5.85 -43.48
N THR A 12 -16.13 4.87 -43.61
CA THR A 12 -16.81 4.24 -42.45
C THR A 12 -15.86 3.37 -41.64
N VAL A 13 -14.93 2.69 -42.28
CA VAL A 13 -13.91 1.86 -41.59
C VAL A 13 -12.88 2.71 -40.87
N LEU A 14 -12.46 3.83 -41.44
CA LEU A 14 -11.54 4.78 -40.80
C LEU A 14 -12.16 5.45 -39.57
N PHE A 15 -13.47 5.79 -39.62
CA PHE A 15 -14.15 6.40 -38.50
C PHE A 15 -14.37 5.40 -37.34
N GLY A 16 -14.60 4.12 -37.65
CA GLY A 16 -14.72 3.06 -36.66
C GLY A 16 -13.39 2.74 -35.92
N LEU A 17 -12.27 2.80 -36.61
CA LEU A 17 -10.93 2.58 -36.03
C LEU A 17 -10.50 3.69 -35.09
N ILE A 18 -10.84 4.94 -35.38
CA ILE A 18 -10.50 6.09 -34.53
C ILE A 18 -11.27 6.06 -33.22
N THR A 19 -12.52 5.62 -33.23
CA THR A 19 -13.34 5.52 -32.01
C THR A 19 -12.87 4.40 -31.06
N TRP A 20 -12.31 3.33 -31.58
CA TRP A 20 -11.76 2.24 -30.77
C TRP A 20 -10.44 2.61 -30.08
N LEU A 21 -9.58 3.42 -30.72
CA LEU A 21 -8.33 3.87 -30.09
C LEU A 21 -8.57 4.86 -28.93
N SER A 22 -9.60 5.70 -29.02
CA SER A 22 -9.90 6.69 -27.98
C SER A 22 -10.51 6.06 -26.70
N ALA A 23 -11.27 4.98 -26.81
CA ALA A 23 -11.86 4.29 -25.66
C ALA A 23 -10.78 3.63 -24.76
N GLY A 24 -9.72 3.09 -25.36
CA GLY A 24 -8.64 2.46 -24.62
C GLY A 24 -7.71 3.43 -23.84
N ALA A 25 -7.63 4.69 -24.27
CA ALA A 25 -6.82 5.69 -23.59
C ALA A 25 -7.52 6.24 -22.34
N ALA A 26 -8.80 6.55 -22.43
CA ALA A 26 -9.59 7.05 -21.29
C ALA A 26 -9.70 6.05 -20.14
N ASP A 27 -9.73 4.77 -20.44
CA ASP A 27 -9.78 3.70 -19.43
C ASP A 27 -8.43 3.56 -18.71
N ARG A 28 -7.31 3.66 -19.43
CA ARG A 28 -5.96 3.62 -18.83
C ARG A 28 -5.72 4.79 -17.89
N ASP A 29 -6.15 5.98 -18.22
CA ASP A 29 -5.98 7.17 -17.38
C ASP A 29 -6.81 7.08 -16.10
N LYS A 30 -8.00 6.50 -16.16
CA LYS A 30 -8.85 6.26 -15.00
C LYS A 30 -8.20 5.26 -14.02
N TYR A 31 -7.64 4.15 -14.53
CA TYR A 31 -6.94 3.17 -13.70
C TYR A 31 -5.62 3.71 -13.15
N ALA A 32 -4.88 4.49 -13.92
CA ALA A 32 -3.65 5.14 -13.45
C ALA A 32 -3.94 6.18 -12.36
N GLY A 33 -5.01 6.95 -12.50
CA GLY A 33 -5.49 7.90 -11.49
C GLY A 33 -5.84 7.21 -10.17
N SER A 34 -6.64 6.15 -10.23
CA SER A 34 -7.05 5.39 -9.03
C SER A 34 -5.87 4.72 -8.32
N ALA A 35 -4.93 4.13 -9.05
CA ALA A 35 -3.73 3.51 -8.47
C ALA A 35 -2.82 4.54 -7.77
N ARG A 36 -2.70 5.74 -8.33
CA ARG A 36 -1.93 6.84 -7.75
C ARG A 36 -2.61 7.39 -6.49
N GLU A 37 -3.92 7.50 -6.49
CA GLU A 37 -4.72 7.93 -5.36
C GLU A 37 -4.67 6.93 -4.21
N GLU A 38 -4.78 5.63 -4.49
CA GLU A 38 -4.61 4.57 -3.50
C GLU A 38 -3.19 4.53 -2.92
N GLY A 39 -2.15 4.72 -3.74
CA GLY A 39 -0.77 4.80 -3.28
C GLY A 39 -0.54 6.01 -2.37
N SER A 40 -1.12 7.16 -2.68
CA SER A 40 -1.07 8.36 -1.85
C SER A 40 -1.84 8.18 -0.53
N ARG A 41 -2.99 7.50 -0.57
CA ARG A 41 -3.78 7.12 0.60
C ARG A 41 -3.01 6.18 1.51
N GLY A 42 -2.39 5.13 0.97
CA GLY A 42 -1.58 4.17 1.73
C GLY A 42 -0.41 4.86 2.43
N LYS A 43 0.31 5.72 1.73
CA LYS A 43 1.39 6.53 2.29
C LYS A 43 0.90 7.41 3.45
N TYR A 44 -0.19 8.13 3.24
CA TYR A 44 -0.79 8.98 4.28
C TYR A 44 -1.15 8.19 5.54
N LEU A 45 -1.76 7.02 5.37
CA LEU A 45 -2.12 6.15 6.50
C LEU A 45 -0.88 5.66 7.24
N VAL A 46 0.15 5.21 6.55
CA VAL A 46 1.40 4.70 7.13
C VAL A 46 2.16 5.79 7.89
N GLU A 47 2.26 6.99 7.32
CA GLU A 47 3.10 8.06 7.85
C GLU A 47 2.40 8.95 8.86
N ARG A 48 1.11 9.20 8.68
CA ARG A 48 0.38 10.26 9.38
C ARG A 48 -0.73 9.78 10.31
N VAL A 49 -1.36 8.66 10.00
CA VAL A 49 -2.51 8.15 10.78
C VAL A 49 -2.09 7.01 11.69
N ALA A 50 -1.62 5.91 11.09
CA ALA A 50 -1.19 4.73 11.84
C ALA A 50 0.23 4.88 12.40
N MET A 51 1.00 5.88 11.94
CA MET A 51 2.33 6.23 12.45
C MET A 51 3.33 5.06 12.43
N CYS A 52 3.21 4.15 11.47
CA CYS A 52 4.06 2.95 11.34
C CYS A 52 5.55 3.30 11.34
N VAL A 53 5.89 4.44 10.73
CA VAL A 53 7.25 4.96 10.63
C VAL A 53 7.93 5.14 11.99
N GLN A 54 7.16 5.45 13.04
CA GLN A 54 7.72 5.75 14.37
C GLN A 54 8.37 4.52 15.03
N CYS A 55 7.87 3.32 14.74
CA CYS A 55 8.39 2.07 15.29
C CYS A 55 9.17 1.25 14.24
N HIS A 56 8.77 1.32 12.97
CA HIS A 56 9.34 0.48 11.93
C HIS A 56 10.47 1.13 11.12
N THR A 57 10.81 2.40 11.40
CA THR A 57 12.02 3.06 10.86
C THR A 57 13.05 3.22 11.98
N PRO A 58 14.31 2.79 11.77
CA PRO A 58 15.35 2.95 12.79
C PRO A 58 15.62 4.43 13.08
N ARG A 59 16.17 4.70 14.27
CA ARG A 59 16.57 6.05 14.68
C ARG A 59 18.08 6.18 14.76
N SER A 60 18.54 7.41 14.58
CA SER A 60 19.91 7.82 14.88
C SER A 60 20.15 7.84 16.40
N GLN A 61 21.40 8.09 16.81
CA GLN A 61 21.73 8.30 18.21
C GLN A 61 21.07 9.56 18.81
N THR A 62 20.69 10.52 17.96
CA THR A 62 19.98 11.75 18.35
C THR A 62 18.47 11.57 18.39
N GLY A 63 17.95 10.38 18.03
CA GLY A 63 16.52 10.04 18.06
C GLY A 63 15.75 10.35 16.77
N GLU A 64 16.41 10.88 15.73
CA GLU A 64 15.80 11.18 14.44
C GLU A 64 15.59 9.92 13.61
N LEU A 65 14.50 9.86 12.82
CA LEU A 65 14.25 8.74 11.92
C LEU A 65 15.30 8.71 10.79
N LEU A 66 15.88 7.55 10.54
CA LEU A 66 16.83 7.34 9.44
C LEU A 66 16.07 7.10 8.14
N GLU A 67 15.88 8.14 7.34
CA GLU A 67 15.17 8.07 6.06
C GLU A 67 15.80 7.07 5.08
N THR A 68 17.12 6.90 5.11
CA THR A 68 17.85 5.91 4.31
C THR A 68 17.51 4.47 4.66
N ARG A 69 16.88 4.25 5.81
CA ARG A 69 16.41 2.96 6.31
C ARG A 69 14.92 2.95 6.59
N TYR A 70 14.18 3.70 5.78
CA TYR A 70 12.74 3.87 5.93
C TYR A 70 12.01 2.52 5.98
N LEU A 71 11.24 2.31 7.05
CA LEU A 71 10.43 1.11 7.35
C LEU A 71 11.22 -0.23 7.35
N GLN A 72 12.54 -0.19 7.57
CA GLN A 72 13.38 -1.38 7.60
C GLN A 72 13.52 -2.02 9.00
N GLY A 73 12.65 -1.63 9.93
CA GLY A 73 12.66 -2.17 11.28
C GLY A 73 13.79 -1.61 12.15
N GLY A 74 13.67 -1.82 13.45
CA GLY A 74 14.66 -1.31 14.40
C GLY A 74 14.21 -1.49 15.84
N PRO A 75 14.98 -0.97 16.81
CA PRO A 75 14.57 -0.92 18.20
C PRO A 75 13.26 -0.13 18.35
N VAL A 76 12.35 -0.64 19.16
CA VAL A 76 11.10 0.06 19.50
C VAL A 76 11.42 1.20 20.46
N PRO A 77 10.99 2.46 20.18
CA PRO A 77 11.41 3.65 20.94
C PRO A 77 10.66 3.84 22.26
N VAL A 78 9.85 2.87 22.67
CA VAL A 78 9.06 2.92 23.91
C VAL A 78 9.29 1.66 24.75
N SER A 79 9.44 1.83 26.04
CA SER A 79 9.62 0.74 26.99
C SER A 79 8.28 0.22 27.52
N ALA A 80 8.26 -1.03 27.95
CA ALA A 80 7.10 -1.57 28.65
C ALA A 80 6.82 -0.76 29.93
N PRO A 81 5.54 -0.51 30.24
CA PRO A 81 5.18 0.10 31.52
C PRO A 81 5.65 -0.76 32.71
N PRO A 82 5.97 -0.14 33.85
CA PRO A 82 6.28 -0.89 35.07
C PRO A 82 5.16 -1.88 35.41
N ASN A 83 5.54 -3.10 35.79
CA ASN A 83 4.60 -4.20 36.13
C ASN A 83 3.75 -4.73 34.95
N PHE A 84 4.10 -4.37 33.70
CA PHE A 84 3.46 -4.95 32.53
C PHE A 84 3.87 -6.42 32.38
N ARG A 85 2.89 -7.33 32.44
CA ARG A 85 3.13 -8.78 32.45
C ARG A 85 2.90 -9.47 31.10
N ILE A 86 2.65 -8.69 30.05
CA ILE A 86 2.48 -9.21 28.69
C ILE A 86 3.81 -9.10 27.95
N ASP A 87 4.08 -10.06 27.06
CA ASP A 87 5.29 -10.10 26.26
C ASP A 87 5.40 -8.85 25.36
N TRP A 88 6.43 -8.05 25.59
CA TRP A 88 6.65 -6.77 24.92
C TRP A 88 7.66 -6.90 23.80
N ALA A 89 7.38 -6.27 22.63
CA ALA A 89 8.31 -6.25 21.52
C ALA A 89 9.33 -5.12 21.71
N TYR A 90 10.60 -5.45 21.81
CA TYR A 90 11.70 -4.48 21.89
C TYR A 90 12.29 -4.14 20.51
N LYS A 91 11.88 -4.88 19.47
CA LYS A 91 12.30 -4.69 18.09
C LYS A 91 11.10 -4.81 17.17
N ALA A 92 10.93 -3.82 16.28
CA ALA A 92 9.95 -3.84 15.20
C ALA A 92 10.60 -4.47 13.95
N PRO A 93 9.91 -5.36 13.22
CA PRO A 93 10.42 -5.94 11.98
C PRO A 93 10.41 -4.91 10.84
N ALA A 94 11.13 -5.22 9.75
CA ALA A 94 10.98 -4.51 8.48
C ALA A 94 9.57 -4.73 7.92
N ILE A 95 8.97 -3.64 7.41
CA ILE A 95 7.68 -3.69 6.74
C ILE A 95 7.72 -3.08 5.32
N ALA A 96 8.83 -2.48 4.90
CA ALA A 96 9.07 -2.16 3.50
C ALA A 96 9.08 -3.47 2.69
N GLY A 97 8.30 -3.55 1.61
CA GLY A 97 8.12 -4.76 0.82
C GLY A 97 7.29 -5.87 1.49
N LEU A 98 6.91 -5.73 2.79
CA LEU A 98 6.20 -6.76 3.58
C LEU A 98 6.86 -8.15 3.46
N PRO A 99 8.12 -8.32 3.88
CA PRO A 99 8.81 -9.60 3.78
C PRO A 99 8.08 -10.70 4.58
N GLY A 100 7.85 -11.84 3.94
CA GLY A 100 7.16 -12.97 4.55
C GLY A 100 5.63 -12.85 4.65
N TYR A 101 5.04 -11.77 4.12
CA TYR A 101 3.59 -11.58 4.10
C TYR A 101 3.03 -11.60 2.67
N THR A 102 1.96 -12.33 2.45
CA THR A 102 1.12 -12.15 1.26
C THR A 102 0.31 -10.85 1.39
N ILE A 103 -0.29 -10.41 0.30
CA ILE A 103 -1.21 -9.26 0.33
C ILE A 103 -2.37 -9.52 1.29
N GLN A 104 -2.92 -10.73 1.27
CA GLN A 104 -4.05 -11.12 2.12
C GLN A 104 -3.67 -11.16 3.60
N ASP A 105 -2.48 -11.65 3.93
CA ASP A 105 -1.98 -11.63 5.31
C ASP A 105 -1.83 -10.21 5.86
N GLY A 106 -1.29 -9.30 5.03
CA GLY A 106 -1.18 -7.88 5.40
C GLY A 106 -2.54 -7.23 5.63
N ILE A 107 -3.52 -7.49 4.75
CA ILE A 107 -4.89 -7.00 4.90
C ILE A 107 -5.52 -7.56 6.18
N LYS A 108 -5.42 -8.87 6.42
CA LYS A 108 -5.96 -9.53 7.61
C LYS A 108 -5.34 -8.97 8.89
N LEU A 109 -4.02 -8.77 8.91
CA LEU A 109 -3.33 -8.16 10.05
C LEU A 109 -3.88 -6.77 10.36
N LEU A 110 -4.09 -5.93 9.36
CA LEU A 110 -4.55 -4.55 9.55
C LEU A 110 -6.05 -4.44 9.87
N MET A 111 -6.86 -5.39 9.45
CA MET A 111 -8.30 -5.43 9.74
C MET A 111 -8.62 -6.13 11.06
N GLU A 112 -7.96 -7.26 11.34
CA GLU A 112 -8.32 -8.18 12.42
C GLU A 112 -7.25 -8.26 13.53
N GLY A 113 -6.03 -7.79 13.24
CA GLY A 113 -4.89 -7.90 14.17
C GLY A 113 -4.36 -9.32 14.28
N ILE A 114 -4.42 -10.11 13.20
CA ILE A 114 -3.97 -11.50 13.16
C ILE A 114 -2.79 -11.65 12.20
N THR A 115 -1.68 -12.17 12.68
CA THR A 115 -0.47 -12.49 11.90
C THR A 115 -0.66 -13.78 11.09
N PRO A 116 0.19 -14.08 10.08
CA PRO A 116 0.08 -15.30 9.26
C PRO A 116 0.08 -16.59 10.06
N ASP A 117 0.77 -16.61 11.20
CA ASP A 117 0.83 -17.74 12.12
C ASP A 117 -0.34 -17.80 13.13
N GLY A 118 -1.38 -16.97 12.92
CA GLY A 118 -2.59 -16.95 13.74
C GLY A 118 -2.46 -16.23 15.09
N ARG A 119 -1.31 -15.66 15.39
CA ARG A 119 -1.09 -14.87 16.61
C ARG A 119 -1.50 -13.41 16.44
N THR A 120 -1.39 -12.66 17.51
CA THR A 120 -1.53 -11.20 17.49
C THR A 120 -0.16 -10.54 17.62
N PRO A 121 0.04 -9.36 17.01
CA PRO A 121 1.25 -8.59 17.23
C PRO A 121 1.47 -8.32 18.71
N LYS A 122 2.73 -8.40 19.16
CA LYS A 122 3.09 -8.02 20.52
C LYS A 122 2.99 -6.52 20.71
N PRO A 123 2.54 -6.04 21.89
CA PRO A 123 2.66 -4.63 22.23
C PRO A 123 4.13 -4.15 22.09
N PRO A 124 4.36 -2.89 21.72
CA PRO A 124 3.41 -1.78 21.63
C PRO A 124 2.69 -1.66 20.29
N MET A 125 2.88 -2.61 19.35
CA MET A 125 2.12 -2.55 18.10
C MET A 125 0.62 -2.63 18.40
N PRO A 126 -0.16 -1.61 18.02
CA PRO A 126 -1.59 -1.62 18.28
C PRO A 126 -2.31 -2.62 17.36
N ARG A 127 -3.43 -3.13 17.83
CA ARG A 127 -4.34 -3.89 16.97
C ARG A 127 -5.16 -2.91 16.13
N PHE A 128 -4.77 -2.76 14.89
CA PHE A 128 -5.53 -1.94 13.94
C PHE A 128 -6.89 -2.57 13.63
N ARG A 129 -7.83 -1.71 13.24
CA ARG A 129 -9.19 -2.05 12.82
C ARG A 129 -9.53 -1.23 11.59
N LEU A 130 -8.63 -1.25 10.61
CA LEU A 130 -8.83 -0.52 9.37
C LEU A 130 -10.00 -1.11 8.58
N THR A 131 -10.63 -0.27 7.76
CA THR A 131 -11.52 -0.76 6.72
C THR A 131 -10.73 -1.59 5.71
N ARG A 132 -11.41 -2.44 4.94
CA ARG A 132 -10.74 -3.22 3.88
C ARG A 132 -10.01 -2.32 2.89
N SER A 133 -10.64 -1.23 2.43
CA SER A 133 -10.04 -0.29 1.48
C SER A 133 -8.79 0.39 2.03
N ASP A 134 -8.79 0.78 3.30
CA ASP A 134 -7.61 1.37 3.94
C ASP A 134 -6.48 0.34 4.13
N ALA A 135 -6.82 -0.88 4.53
CA ALA A 135 -5.85 -1.97 4.66
C ALA A 135 -5.21 -2.32 3.31
N GLU A 136 -6.00 -2.38 2.23
CA GLU A 136 -5.51 -2.60 0.86
C GLU A 136 -4.59 -1.47 0.40
N ALA A 137 -4.94 -0.21 0.65
CA ALA A 137 -4.10 0.94 0.32
C ALA A 137 -2.76 0.90 1.07
N VAL A 138 -2.77 0.59 2.36
CA VAL A 138 -1.54 0.42 3.17
C VAL A 138 -0.68 -0.71 2.63
N VAL A 139 -1.26 -1.89 2.38
CA VAL A 139 -0.52 -3.07 1.88
C VAL A 139 0.09 -2.80 0.51
N LYS A 140 -0.67 -2.18 -0.42
CA LYS A 140 -0.15 -1.77 -1.73
C LYS A 140 1.03 -0.81 -1.60
N TYR A 141 0.91 0.20 -0.75
CA TYR A 141 2.00 1.14 -0.51
C TYR A 141 3.24 0.43 0.06
N LEU A 142 3.11 -0.38 1.10
CA LEU A 142 4.24 -1.10 1.68
C LEU A 142 4.91 -2.04 0.68
N LYS A 143 4.14 -2.77 -0.14
CA LYS A 143 4.65 -3.64 -1.20
C LYS A 143 5.39 -2.86 -2.31
N SER A 144 5.06 -1.61 -2.55
CA SER A 144 5.75 -0.77 -3.54
C SER A 144 7.11 -0.25 -3.07
N LEU A 145 7.48 -0.48 -1.81
CA LEU A 145 8.76 -0.04 -1.21
C LEU A 145 9.86 -1.12 -1.28
N SER A 146 9.68 -2.15 -2.08
CA SER A 146 10.65 -3.24 -2.29
C SER A 146 11.71 -2.89 -3.33
#